data_eee1ec89629143d2580dbf5dec44f15c
#
_entry.id   eee1ec89629143d2580dbf5dec44f15c
#
_cell.length_a   1.000
_cell.length_b   1.000
_cell.length_c   1.000
_cell.angle_alpha   90.00
_cell.angle_beta   90.00
_cell.angle_gamma   90.00
#
_symmetry.space_group_name_H-M   'P 1'
#
loop_
_entity.id
_entity.type
_entity.pdbx_description
1 polymer ?
#
loop_
_entity_poly.entity_id
_entity_poly.type
_entity_poly.pdbx_seq_one_letter_code
_entity_poly.pdbx_strand_id
1 'polypeptide(L)'
;MEDDLFAEPSGDGGNEAPDLEALLAAAGGGDAGAQYRLGRMFSNGRGVAQDAAEAARWYRAAAEQGEPNAQLCLGVLYENGQGVGRDVAEAARWYRAAAEQGSARAQFYLADMYVYGCGVEPDEDQAARWYRASAERGFMAAQCRLGWMFAHGHGAPQDDREAVRWWRLASEQGDPEATLCFSAMCASGRGEDQDSPPQGGGETEEGSW
;
A
#
# COMPACT_ATOMS: atom_id res chain seq x y z
N MET A 1 6.32 -3.18 -11.07
CA MET A 1 5.28 -4.17 -10.73
C MET A 1 4.05 -3.36 -10.39
N GLU A 2 3.18 -3.13 -11.38
CA GLU A 2 1.87 -2.50 -11.15
C GLU A 2 1.03 -3.57 -10.44
N ASP A 3 1.04 -3.54 -9.11
CA ASP A 3 0.05 -4.27 -8.34
C ASP A 3 -1.32 -3.86 -8.86
N ASP A 4 -2.14 -4.84 -9.19
CA ASP A 4 -3.44 -4.65 -9.81
C ASP A 4 -4.35 -3.83 -8.86
N LEU A 5 -4.14 -2.49 -8.89
CA LEU A 5 -4.86 -1.51 -8.07
C LEU A 5 -6.37 -1.63 -8.25
N PHE A 6 -6.77 -2.17 -9.40
CA PHE A 6 -8.14 -2.36 -9.82
C PHE A 6 -8.60 -3.82 -9.70
N ALA A 7 -7.75 -4.72 -9.14
CA ALA A 7 -8.15 -6.11 -8.86
C ALA A 7 -9.27 -6.20 -7.83
N GLU A 8 -10.11 -7.18 -7.98
CA GLU A 8 -11.14 -7.51 -7.00
C GLU A 8 -10.48 -7.96 -5.69
N PRO A 9 -10.86 -7.44 -4.51
CA PRO A 9 -10.61 -8.16 -3.28
C PRO A 9 -11.35 -9.49 -3.39
N SER A 10 -10.64 -10.61 -3.20
CA SER A 10 -11.15 -11.97 -3.25
C SER A 10 -12.28 -12.14 -2.24
N GLY A 11 -13.52 -11.84 -2.63
CA GLY A 11 -14.64 -11.84 -1.69
C GLY A 11 -16.03 -11.60 -2.28
N ASP A 12 -16.14 -11.21 -3.55
CA ASP A 12 -17.47 -11.08 -4.16
C ASP A 12 -17.75 -12.30 -5.05
N GLY A 13 -18.33 -13.33 -4.42
CA GLY A 13 -18.77 -14.57 -5.04
C GLY A 13 -20.00 -14.36 -5.92
N GLY A 14 -19.80 -13.79 -7.09
CA GLY A 14 -20.85 -13.62 -8.09
C GLY A 14 -20.25 -13.34 -9.46
N ASN A 15 -20.08 -14.40 -10.27
CA ASN A 15 -19.70 -14.30 -11.68
C ASN A 15 -20.89 -13.86 -12.57
N GLU A 16 -21.85 -13.12 -12.02
CA GLU A 16 -22.87 -12.41 -12.78
C GLU A 16 -22.36 -10.99 -13.03
N ALA A 17 -22.22 -10.64 -14.31
CA ALA A 17 -21.97 -9.24 -14.68
C ALA A 17 -23.05 -8.39 -13.99
N PRO A 18 -22.68 -7.39 -13.17
CA PRO A 18 -23.67 -6.58 -12.48
C PRO A 18 -24.62 -6.01 -13.52
N ASP A 19 -25.91 -6.02 -13.22
CA ASP A 19 -26.91 -5.38 -14.07
C ASP A 19 -26.50 -3.91 -14.25
N LEU A 20 -25.95 -3.61 -15.41
CA LEU A 20 -25.40 -2.29 -15.70
C LEU A 20 -26.45 -1.19 -15.59
N GLU A 21 -27.71 -1.51 -15.95
CA GLU A 21 -28.81 -0.55 -15.84
C GLU A 21 -29.14 -0.24 -14.39
N ALA A 22 -29.19 -1.26 -13.53
CA ALA A 22 -29.41 -1.08 -12.09
C ALA A 22 -28.25 -0.33 -11.43
N LEU A 23 -27.01 -0.64 -11.84
CA LEU A 23 -25.82 0.06 -11.33
C LEU A 23 -25.80 1.52 -11.75
N LEU A 24 -26.13 1.83 -13.01
CA LEU A 24 -26.24 3.20 -13.52
C LEU A 24 -27.35 3.97 -12.80
N ALA A 25 -28.49 3.34 -12.54
CA ALA A 25 -29.60 3.95 -11.81
C ALA A 25 -29.19 4.29 -10.36
N ALA A 26 -28.54 3.37 -9.66
CA ALA A 26 -28.04 3.58 -8.30
C ALA A 26 -26.98 4.69 -8.24
N ALA A 27 -26.00 4.67 -9.14
CA ALA A 27 -24.95 5.68 -9.22
C ALA A 27 -25.51 7.06 -9.58
N GLY A 28 -26.48 7.13 -10.50
CA GLY A 28 -27.21 8.35 -10.83
C GLY A 28 -28.07 8.86 -9.67
N GLY A 29 -28.52 7.97 -8.81
CA GLY A 29 -29.18 8.28 -7.54
C GLY A 29 -28.25 8.75 -6.42
N GLY A 30 -26.93 8.74 -6.64
CA GLY A 30 -25.93 9.26 -5.70
C GLY A 30 -25.30 8.18 -4.81
N ASP A 31 -25.54 6.88 -5.05
CA ASP A 31 -24.89 5.82 -4.29
C ASP A 31 -23.37 5.79 -4.57
N ALA A 32 -22.56 6.11 -3.56
CA ALA A 32 -21.11 6.19 -3.69
C ALA A 32 -20.45 4.85 -4.03
N GLY A 33 -20.98 3.75 -3.50
CA GLY A 33 -20.50 2.41 -3.81
C GLY A 33 -20.78 2.01 -5.26
N ALA A 34 -21.97 2.36 -5.80
CA ALA A 34 -22.30 2.16 -7.19
C ALA A 34 -21.42 3.02 -8.11
N GLN A 35 -21.21 4.29 -7.75
CA GLN A 35 -20.30 5.19 -8.48
C GLN A 35 -18.86 4.64 -8.53
N TYR A 36 -18.32 4.18 -7.39
CA TYR A 36 -17.02 3.54 -7.36
C TYR A 36 -16.95 2.31 -8.27
N ARG A 37 -17.98 1.43 -8.22
CA ARG A 37 -18.05 0.25 -9.10
C ARG A 37 -18.09 0.61 -10.58
N LEU A 38 -18.87 1.62 -10.96
CA LEU A 38 -18.86 2.13 -12.34
C LEU A 38 -17.50 2.69 -12.75
N GLY A 39 -16.84 3.46 -11.88
CA GLY A 39 -15.48 3.93 -12.10
C GLY A 39 -14.53 2.77 -12.42
N ARG A 40 -14.60 1.67 -11.66
CA ARG A 40 -13.83 0.45 -11.92
C ARG A 40 -14.17 -0.22 -13.25
N MET A 41 -15.47 -0.30 -13.60
CA MET A 41 -15.89 -0.88 -14.88
C MET A 41 -15.31 -0.11 -16.06
N PHE A 42 -15.39 1.23 -16.05
CA PHE A 42 -14.82 2.06 -17.11
C PHE A 42 -13.28 2.04 -17.10
N SER A 43 -12.64 1.99 -15.92
CA SER A 43 -11.19 1.89 -15.80
C SER A 43 -10.64 0.58 -16.40
N ASN A 44 -11.32 -0.54 -16.19
CA ASN A 44 -10.86 -1.86 -16.60
C ASN A 44 -11.48 -2.35 -17.93
N GLY A 45 -12.48 -1.65 -18.45
CA GLY A 45 -13.23 -2.11 -19.64
C GLY A 45 -14.10 -3.35 -19.36
N ARG A 46 -14.56 -3.56 -18.11
CA ARG A 46 -15.38 -4.72 -17.74
C ARG A 46 -16.86 -4.41 -17.96
N GLY A 47 -17.46 -5.05 -18.95
CA GLY A 47 -18.88 -4.87 -19.30
C GLY A 47 -19.21 -3.57 -20.02
N VAL A 48 -18.23 -2.67 -20.16
CA VAL A 48 -18.28 -1.41 -20.92
C VAL A 48 -16.97 -1.21 -21.66
N ALA A 49 -16.95 -0.33 -22.66
CA ALA A 49 -15.71 0.09 -23.28
C ALA A 49 -14.84 0.83 -22.25
N GLN A 50 -13.55 0.55 -22.24
CA GLN A 50 -12.60 1.23 -21.35
C GLN A 50 -12.59 2.73 -21.66
N ASP A 51 -12.80 3.55 -20.62
CA ASP A 51 -12.78 5.02 -20.71
C ASP A 51 -12.27 5.62 -19.41
N ALA A 52 -11.02 6.08 -19.43
CA ALA A 52 -10.39 6.67 -18.27
C ALA A 52 -11.03 8.00 -17.83
N ALA A 53 -11.63 8.77 -18.76
CA ALA A 53 -12.29 10.02 -18.41
C ALA A 53 -13.63 9.75 -17.69
N GLU A 54 -14.40 8.77 -18.17
CA GLU A 54 -15.62 8.34 -17.50
C GLU A 54 -15.28 7.70 -16.14
N ALA A 55 -14.22 6.87 -16.04
CA ALA A 55 -13.75 6.34 -14.79
C ALA A 55 -13.43 7.46 -13.77
N ALA A 56 -12.70 8.48 -14.20
CA ALA A 56 -12.37 9.62 -13.36
C ALA A 56 -13.60 10.41 -12.88
N ARG A 57 -14.63 10.56 -13.74
CA ARG A 57 -15.89 11.20 -13.35
C ARG A 57 -16.60 10.43 -12.23
N TRP A 58 -16.73 9.12 -12.39
CA TRP A 58 -17.41 8.29 -11.41
C TRP A 58 -16.61 8.17 -10.11
N TYR A 59 -15.28 7.99 -10.19
CA TYR A 59 -14.45 8.00 -8.99
C TYR A 59 -14.52 9.34 -8.25
N ARG A 60 -14.55 10.48 -8.96
CA ARG A 60 -14.69 11.79 -8.32
C ARG A 60 -16.01 11.90 -7.58
N ALA A 61 -17.12 11.50 -8.21
CA ALA A 61 -18.42 11.55 -7.57
C ALA A 61 -18.47 10.72 -6.27
N ALA A 62 -17.85 9.53 -6.26
CA ALA A 62 -17.75 8.70 -5.06
C ALA A 62 -16.75 9.26 -4.03
N ALA A 63 -15.62 9.78 -4.48
CA ALA A 63 -14.56 10.32 -3.63
C ALA A 63 -15.02 11.58 -2.86
N GLU A 64 -15.79 12.44 -3.50
CA GLU A 64 -16.40 13.62 -2.89
C GLU A 64 -17.41 13.27 -1.80
N GLN A 65 -18.00 12.09 -1.86
CA GLN A 65 -18.86 11.54 -0.80
C GLN A 65 -18.06 10.80 0.30
N GLY A 66 -16.73 10.75 0.18
CA GLY A 66 -15.86 10.15 1.19
C GLY A 66 -15.56 8.67 0.96
N GLU A 67 -15.89 8.07 -0.19
CA GLU A 67 -15.57 6.66 -0.46
C GLU A 67 -14.03 6.48 -0.58
N PRO A 68 -13.35 5.74 0.35
CA PRO A 68 -11.90 5.74 0.43
C PRO A 68 -11.21 5.05 -0.75
N ASN A 69 -11.82 4.03 -1.35
CA ASN A 69 -11.24 3.37 -2.52
C ASN A 69 -11.35 4.26 -3.76
N ALA A 70 -12.44 5.02 -3.88
CA ALA A 70 -12.59 6.00 -4.96
C ALA A 70 -11.57 7.15 -4.82
N GLN A 71 -11.33 7.62 -3.61
CA GLN A 71 -10.29 8.62 -3.33
C GLN A 71 -8.90 8.09 -3.72
N LEU A 72 -8.56 6.86 -3.34
CA LEU A 72 -7.31 6.21 -3.74
C LEU A 72 -7.19 6.12 -5.27
N CYS A 73 -8.24 5.61 -5.95
CA CYS A 73 -8.23 5.48 -7.42
C CYS A 73 -8.09 6.84 -8.10
N LEU A 74 -8.81 7.85 -7.62
CA LEU A 74 -8.74 9.20 -8.17
C LEU A 74 -7.34 9.82 -7.97
N GLY A 75 -6.70 9.57 -6.84
CA GLY A 75 -5.30 9.95 -6.59
C GLY A 75 -4.36 9.36 -7.64
N VAL A 76 -4.50 8.07 -7.94
CA VAL A 76 -3.69 7.39 -8.99
C VAL A 76 -3.96 7.98 -10.38
N LEU A 77 -5.20 8.29 -10.71
CA LEU A 77 -5.52 8.90 -11.99
C LEU A 77 -4.88 10.29 -12.15
N TYR A 78 -4.88 11.11 -11.09
CA TYR A 78 -4.20 12.41 -11.10
C TYR A 78 -2.68 12.29 -11.16
N GLU A 79 -2.09 11.33 -10.45
CA GLU A 79 -0.64 11.09 -10.46
C GLU A 79 -0.15 10.71 -11.86
N ASN A 80 -0.90 9.86 -12.55
CA ASN A 80 -0.54 9.34 -13.89
C ASN A 80 -1.10 10.18 -15.04
N GLY A 81 -2.03 11.10 -14.80
CA GLY A 81 -2.71 11.87 -15.86
C GLY A 81 -3.65 11.01 -16.71
N GLN A 82 -4.28 9.99 -16.11
CA GLN A 82 -5.18 9.08 -16.81
C GLN A 82 -6.62 9.58 -16.74
N GLY A 83 -7.20 9.96 -17.85
CA GLY A 83 -8.55 10.52 -17.94
C GLY A 83 -8.73 11.92 -17.33
N VAL A 84 -7.68 12.44 -16.68
CA VAL A 84 -7.58 13.78 -16.12
C VAL A 84 -6.20 14.35 -16.42
N GLY A 85 -6.05 15.69 -16.34
CA GLY A 85 -4.72 16.30 -16.42
C GLY A 85 -3.86 15.82 -15.23
N ARG A 86 -2.59 15.51 -15.49
CA ARG A 86 -1.65 15.11 -14.43
C ARG A 86 -1.50 16.25 -13.41
N ASP A 87 -1.79 15.94 -12.14
CA ASP A 87 -1.66 16.88 -11.03
C ASP A 87 -1.28 16.11 -9.76
N VAL A 88 0.02 16.13 -9.44
CA VAL A 88 0.55 15.41 -8.28
C VAL A 88 0.13 16.04 -6.94
N ALA A 89 -0.21 17.32 -6.92
CA ALA A 89 -0.71 17.96 -5.71
C ALA A 89 -2.17 17.53 -5.41
N GLU A 90 -3.00 17.43 -6.45
CA GLU A 90 -4.34 16.85 -6.31
C GLU A 90 -4.26 15.36 -5.94
N ALA A 91 -3.32 14.60 -6.51
CA ALA A 91 -3.10 13.20 -6.12
C ALA A 91 -2.79 13.10 -4.62
N ALA A 92 -1.87 13.94 -4.10
CA ALA A 92 -1.53 13.97 -2.67
C ALA A 92 -2.75 14.29 -1.76
N ARG A 93 -3.62 15.19 -2.20
CA ARG A 93 -4.86 15.51 -1.47
C ARG A 93 -5.79 14.32 -1.36
N TRP A 94 -5.99 13.59 -2.46
CA TRP A 94 -6.86 12.42 -2.49
C TRP A 94 -6.26 11.24 -1.75
N TYR A 95 -4.94 11.00 -1.86
CA TYR A 95 -4.27 9.99 -1.05
C TYR A 95 -4.37 10.31 0.44
N ARG A 96 -4.22 11.57 0.83
CA ARG A 96 -4.38 11.98 2.24
C ARG A 96 -5.80 11.71 2.74
N ALA A 97 -6.81 12.07 1.96
CA ALA A 97 -8.20 11.81 2.33
C ALA A 97 -8.49 10.32 2.57
N ALA A 98 -7.98 9.44 1.69
CA ALA A 98 -8.10 7.99 1.87
C ALA A 98 -7.23 7.45 3.02
N ALA A 99 -6.01 7.99 3.20
CA ALA A 99 -5.08 7.59 4.25
C ALA A 99 -5.61 7.89 5.65
N GLU A 100 -6.23 9.05 5.84
CA GLU A 100 -6.87 9.45 7.09
C GLU A 100 -8.06 8.54 7.45
N GLN A 101 -8.71 7.95 6.47
CA GLN A 101 -9.75 6.93 6.66
C GLN A 101 -9.18 5.51 6.85
N GLY A 102 -7.85 5.35 6.86
CA GLY A 102 -7.19 4.08 7.16
C GLY A 102 -6.91 3.20 5.96
N SER A 103 -6.98 3.70 4.74
CA SER A 103 -6.54 2.95 3.56
C SER A 103 -5.03 2.72 3.62
N ALA A 104 -4.60 1.47 3.87
CA ALA A 104 -3.19 1.13 3.99
C ALA A 104 -2.40 1.47 2.72
N ARG A 105 -2.98 1.23 1.55
CA ARG A 105 -2.37 1.55 0.26
C ARG A 105 -2.23 3.06 0.06
N ALA A 106 -3.25 3.85 0.43
CA ALA A 106 -3.16 5.31 0.34
C ALA A 106 -2.14 5.89 1.32
N GLN A 107 -2.02 5.30 2.52
CA GLN A 107 -0.98 5.66 3.49
C GLN A 107 0.42 5.43 2.91
N PHE A 108 0.62 4.31 2.22
CA PHE A 108 1.88 4.01 1.53
C PHE A 108 2.19 5.03 0.43
N TYR A 109 1.25 5.31 -0.48
CA TYR A 109 1.47 6.28 -1.55
C TYR A 109 1.71 7.70 -1.02
N LEU A 110 0.99 8.10 0.04
CA LEU A 110 1.22 9.39 0.67
C LEU A 110 2.61 9.47 1.33
N ALA A 111 3.09 8.37 1.91
CA ALA A 111 4.45 8.28 2.45
C ALA A 111 5.50 8.43 1.34
N ASP A 112 5.34 7.74 0.21
CA ASP A 112 6.21 7.89 -0.96
C ASP A 112 6.24 9.35 -1.44
N MET A 113 5.09 10.03 -1.48
CA MET A 113 5.04 11.44 -1.86
C MET A 113 5.86 12.33 -0.93
N TYR A 114 5.87 12.08 0.39
CA TYR A 114 6.71 12.79 1.34
C TYR A 114 8.20 12.46 1.19
N VAL A 115 8.56 11.22 0.84
CA VAL A 115 9.97 10.84 0.58
C VAL A 115 10.51 11.59 -0.65
N TYR A 116 9.74 11.64 -1.73
CA TYR A 116 10.20 12.17 -3.01
C TYR A 116 9.84 13.65 -3.25
N GLY A 117 9.08 14.27 -2.36
CA GLY A 117 8.61 15.64 -2.56
C GLY A 117 7.63 15.79 -3.72
N CYS A 118 6.85 14.76 -4.01
CA CYS A 118 5.89 14.77 -5.11
C CYS A 118 4.54 15.34 -4.64
N GLY A 119 4.22 16.57 -5.05
CA GLY A 119 2.96 17.24 -4.68
C GLY A 119 2.85 17.68 -3.23
N VAL A 120 3.85 17.39 -2.41
CA VAL A 120 4.03 17.84 -1.02
C VAL A 120 5.50 18.20 -0.79
N GLU A 121 5.78 19.03 0.21
CA GLU A 121 7.16 19.27 0.64
C GLU A 121 7.75 17.97 1.22
N PRO A 122 9.02 17.63 0.88
CA PRO A 122 9.69 16.45 1.42
C PRO A 122 9.74 16.49 2.95
N ASP A 123 9.38 15.38 3.59
CA ASP A 123 9.37 15.25 5.05
C ASP A 123 9.53 13.78 5.44
N GLU A 124 10.73 13.38 5.86
CA GLU A 124 11.03 12.01 6.24
C GLU A 124 10.27 11.56 7.49
N ASP A 125 9.99 12.47 8.43
CA ASP A 125 9.22 12.15 9.64
C ASP A 125 7.76 11.84 9.29
N GLN A 126 7.15 12.61 8.38
CA GLN A 126 5.82 12.32 7.89
C GLN A 126 5.79 11.01 7.10
N ALA A 127 6.79 10.78 6.24
CA ALA A 127 6.91 9.53 5.51
C ALA A 127 6.97 8.33 6.46
N ALA A 128 7.82 8.38 7.49
CA ALA A 128 7.93 7.31 8.48
C ALA A 128 6.61 7.05 9.22
N ARG A 129 5.88 8.11 9.57
CA ARG A 129 4.56 7.97 10.23
C ARG A 129 3.54 7.27 9.34
N TRP A 130 3.45 7.66 8.07
CA TRP A 130 2.50 7.09 7.13
C TRP A 130 2.88 5.67 6.72
N TYR A 131 4.18 5.38 6.50
CA TYR A 131 4.63 4.00 6.29
C TYR A 131 4.31 3.10 7.48
N ARG A 132 4.53 3.60 8.72
CA ARG A 132 4.18 2.85 9.92
C ARG A 132 2.70 2.53 9.98
N ALA A 133 1.84 3.52 9.76
CA ALA A 133 0.39 3.33 9.75
C ALA A 133 -0.05 2.29 8.72
N SER A 134 0.58 2.29 7.54
CA SER A 134 0.35 1.31 6.47
C SER A 134 0.89 -0.09 6.84
N ALA A 135 2.11 -0.16 7.37
CA ALA A 135 2.78 -1.40 7.76
C ALA A 135 2.04 -2.13 8.89
N GLU A 136 1.52 -1.39 9.88
CA GLU A 136 0.70 -1.92 10.97
C GLU A 136 -0.63 -2.53 10.48
N ARG A 137 -1.10 -2.11 9.31
CA ARG A 137 -2.26 -2.71 8.61
C ARG A 137 -1.88 -3.88 7.69
N GLY A 138 -0.62 -4.31 7.75
CA GLY A 138 -0.13 -5.46 7.01
C GLY A 138 0.25 -5.16 5.55
N PHE A 139 0.34 -3.90 5.12
CA PHE A 139 0.74 -3.61 3.75
C PHE A 139 2.23 -3.93 3.55
N MET A 140 2.50 -4.98 2.79
CA MET A 140 3.81 -5.59 2.62
C MET A 140 4.89 -4.59 2.16
N ALA A 141 4.59 -3.78 1.15
CA ALA A 141 5.55 -2.79 0.65
C ALA A 141 5.91 -1.74 1.71
N ALA A 142 4.94 -1.33 2.55
CA ALA A 142 5.20 -0.39 3.65
C ALA A 142 6.07 -1.03 4.74
N GLN A 143 5.89 -2.32 5.04
CA GLN A 143 6.75 -3.04 5.98
C GLN A 143 8.20 -3.09 5.47
N CYS A 144 8.39 -3.37 4.17
CA CYS A 144 9.72 -3.36 3.56
C CYS A 144 10.37 -1.97 3.65
N ARG A 145 9.65 -0.90 3.27
CA ARG A 145 10.15 0.49 3.37
C ARG A 145 10.47 0.91 4.79
N LEU A 146 9.60 0.57 5.74
CA LEU A 146 9.81 0.91 7.14
C LEU A 146 11.03 0.19 7.73
N GLY A 147 11.24 -1.08 7.37
CA GLY A 147 12.45 -1.82 7.72
C GLY A 147 13.72 -1.11 7.21
N TRP A 148 13.69 -0.62 5.97
CA TRP A 148 14.79 0.14 5.39
C TRP A 148 15.03 1.46 6.15
N MET A 149 13.98 2.20 6.52
CA MET A 149 14.08 3.45 7.27
C MET A 149 14.74 3.24 8.63
N PHE A 150 14.36 2.21 9.38
CA PHE A 150 15.00 1.87 10.65
C PHE A 150 16.45 1.41 10.48
N ALA A 151 16.77 0.65 9.44
CA ALA A 151 18.14 0.20 9.20
C ALA A 151 19.12 1.33 8.91
N HIS A 152 18.63 2.46 8.37
CA HIS A 152 19.46 3.59 7.94
C HIS A 152 19.26 4.87 8.76
N GLY A 153 18.28 4.91 9.66
CA GLY A 153 17.99 6.09 10.48
C GLY A 153 17.33 7.24 9.71
N HIS A 154 16.49 6.92 8.70
CA HIS A 154 15.72 7.91 7.93
C HIS A 154 14.33 8.10 8.52
N GLY A 155 13.97 9.31 8.92
CA GLY A 155 12.67 9.64 9.52
C GLY A 155 12.37 8.95 10.86
N ALA A 156 13.33 8.17 11.37
CA ALA A 156 13.31 7.54 12.69
C ALA A 156 14.75 7.26 13.12
N PRO A 157 15.05 7.20 14.43
CA PRO A 157 16.35 6.74 14.91
C PRO A 157 16.67 5.36 14.37
N GLN A 158 17.95 5.14 14.00
CA GLN A 158 18.40 3.83 13.53
C GLN A 158 18.14 2.76 14.60
N ASP A 159 17.49 1.68 14.19
CA ASP A 159 17.18 0.54 15.06
C ASP A 159 17.16 -0.76 14.25
N ASP A 160 18.23 -1.53 14.38
CA ASP A 160 18.39 -2.80 13.68
C ASP A 160 17.35 -3.86 14.10
N ARG A 161 16.83 -3.81 15.34
CA ARG A 161 15.79 -4.74 15.82
C ARG A 161 14.45 -4.46 15.15
N GLU A 162 14.07 -3.18 15.10
CA GLU A 162 12.85 -2.78 14.39
C GLU A 162 13.00 -3.08 12.89
N ALA A 163 14.15 -2.83 12.28
CA ALA A 163 14.40 -3.17 10.87
C ALA A 163 14.17 -4.67 10.59
N VAL A 164 14.78 -5.54 11.40
CA VAL A 164 14.63 -7.01 11.30
C VAL A 164 13.17 -7.42 11.51
N ARG A 165 12.47 -6.84 12.47
CA ARG A 165 11.06 -7.12 12.74
C ARG A 165 10.17 -6.83 11.52
N TRP A 166 10.33 -5.67 10.90
CA TRP A 166 9.53 -5.27 9.76
C TRP A 166 9.88 -6.06 8.49
N TRP A 167 11.15 -6.30 8.22
CA TRP A 167 11.55 -7.14 7.08
C TRP A 167 11.11 -8.59 7.24
N ARG A 168 11.09 -9.13 8.46
CA ARG A 168 10.54 -10.46 8.71
C ARG A 168 9.07 -10.53 8.32
N LEU A 169 8.25 -9.56 8.77
CA LEU A 169 6.82 -9.52 8.44
C LEU A 169 6.58 -9.42 6.93
N ALA A 170 7.36 -8.61 6.21
CA ALA A 170 7.25 -8.51 4.76
C ALA A 170 7.73 -9.81 4.06
N SER A 171 8.79 -10.43 4.55
CA SER A 171 9.31 -11.71 4.05
C SER A 171 8.30 -12.85 4.22
N GLU A 172 7.59 -12.90 5.35
CA GLU A 172 6.52 -13.88 5.61
C GLU A 172 5.34 -13.73 4.63
N GLN A 173 5.15 -12.54 4.06
CA GLN A 173 4.19 -12.28 2.99
C GLN A 173 4.74 -12.53 1.59
N GLY A 174 6.01 -12.90 1.46
CA GLY A 174 6.65 -13.26 0.20
C GLY A 174 7.38 -12.12 -0.49
N ASP A 175 7.68 -11.00 0.18
CA ASP A 175 8.51 -9.92 -0.39
C ASP A 175 9.96 -10.39 -0.57
N PRO A 176 10.49 -10.42 -1.81
CA PRO A 176 11.84 -10.93 -2.06
C PRO A 176 12.94 -10.00 -1.56
N GLU A 177 12.73 -8.68 -1.60
CA GLU A 177 13.69 -7.68 -1.11
C GLU A 177 13.79 -7.75 0.41
N ALA A 178 12.65 -7.80 1.10
CA ALA A 178 12.61 -7.96 2.55
C ALA A 178 13.23 -9.30 2.99
N THR A 179 13.01 -10.39 2.24
CA THR A 179 13.61 -11.70 2.51
C THR A 179 15.14 -11.63 2.45
N LEU A 180 15.67 -10.95 1.45
CA LEU A 180 17.11 -10.76 1.31
C LEU A 180 17.68 -9.90 2.46
N CYS A 181 17.06 -8.77 2.76
CA CYS A 181 17.48 -7.87 3.83
C CYS A 181 17.42 -8.56 5.20
N PHE A 182 16.32 -9.27 5.50
CA PHE A 182 16.15 -10.05 6.72
C PHE A 182 17.25 -11.09 6.89
N SER A 183 17.51 -11.89 5.83
CA SER A 183 18.54 -12.93 5.85
C SER A 183 19.94 -12.34 6.05
N ALA A 184 20.25 -11.20 5.42
CA ALA A 184 21.55 -10.54 5.56
C ALA A 184 21.75 -9.99 7.00
N MET A 185 20.71 -9.43 7.62
CA MET A 185 20.76 -8.95 9.00
C MET A 185 20.98 -10.11 9.98
N CYS A 186 20.26 -11.21 9.84
CA CYS A 186 20.43 -12.41 10.64
C CYS A 186 21.86 -12.98 10.50
N ALA A 187 22.37 -13.09 9.25
CA ALA A 187 23.72 -13.60 8.99
C ALA A 187 24.84 -12.73 9.60
N SER A 188 24.60 -11.43 9.76
CA SER A 188 25.52 -10.48 10.38
C SER A 188 25.37 -10.34 11.90
N GLY A 189 24.38 -11.03 12.50
CA GLY A 189 24.05 -10.91 13.93
C GLY A 189 23.46 -9.54 14.33
N ARG A 190 23.07 -8.73 13.35
CA ARG A 190 22.44 -7.42 13.60
C ARG A 190 20.96 -7.60 13.95
N GLY A 191 20.50 -6.92 14.98
CA GLY A 191 19.10 -6.99 15.43
C GLY A 191 18.74 -8.22 16.26
N GLU A 192 19.68 -9.11 16.57
CA GLU A 192 19.47 -10.17 17.55
C GLU A 192 19.50 -9.61 18.96
N ASP A 193 18.69 -10.19 19.87
CA ASP A 193 18.77 -9.89 21.28
C ASP A 193 20.09 -10.42 21.84
N GLN A 194 20.98 -9.54 22.26
CA GLN A 194 22.24 -9.92 22.89
C GLN A 194 22.01 -10.69 24.23
N ASP A 195 20.78 -10.72 24.71
CA ASP A 195 20.36 -11.45 25.91
C ASP A 195 19.81 -12.86 25.61
N SER A 196 19.71 -13.29 24.35
CA SER A 196 19.38 -14.67 24.05
C SER A 196 20.61 -15.54 24.27
N PRO A 197 20.56 -16.58 25.12
CA PRO A 197 21.70 -17.49 25.30
C PRO A 197 22.05 -18.13 23.96
N PRO A 198 23.35 -18.36 23.66
CA PRO A 198 23.76 -18.94 22.40
C PRO A 198 23.01 -20.24 22.18
N GLN A 199 22.26 -20.32 21.09
CA GLN A 199 21.56 -21.55 20.67
C GLN A 199 22.59 -22.62 20.46
N GLY A 200 22.58 -23.64 21.35
CA GLY A 200 23.58 -24.65 21.59
C GLY A 200 24.34 -25.13 20.37
N GLY A 201 25.63 -24.91 20.43
CA GLY A 201 26.56 -25.71 19.67
C GLY A 201 26.35 -27.18 20.03
N GLY A 202 26.00 -27.99 19.05
CA GLY A 202 25.84 -29.42 19.23
C GLY A 202 27.06 -30.00 19.93
N GLU A 203 26.85 -30.56 21.09
CA GLU A 203 27.82 -31.43 21.72
C GLU A 203 28.10 -32.60 20.76
N THR A 204 29.24 -32.53 20.11
CA THR A 204 29.82 -33.74 19.54
C THR A 204 30.22 -34.65 20.69
N GLU A 205 29.40 -35.63 20.96
CA GLU A 205 29.80 -36.75 21.79
C GLU A 205 31.03 -37.44 21.16
N GLU A 206 32.22 -37.07 21.63
CA GLU A 206 33.39 -37.90 21.42
C GLU A 206 33.23 -39.15 22.26
N GLY A 207 32.80 -40.21 21.62
CA GLY A 207 32.78 -41.54 22.17
C GLY A 207 34.20 -41.98 22.55
N SER A 208 34.41 -42.16 23.85
CA SER A 208 35.58 -42.79 24.47
C SER A 208 35.65 -44.25 24.08
N TRP A 209 36.82 -44.68 23.56
CA TRP A 209 37.41 -46.01 23.70
C TRP A 209 38.89 -45.88 23.97
#